data_e08205223894dd81bdf38dd98dd12aab
#
_entry.id   e08205223894dd81bdf38dd98dd12aab
#
_cell.length_a   1.000
_cell.length_b   1.000
_cell.length_c   1.000
_cell.angle_alpha   90.00
_cell.angle_beta   90.00
_cell.angle_gamma   90.00
#
_symmetry.space_group_name_H-M   'P 1'
#
loop_
_entity.id
_entity.type
_entity.pdbx_description
1 polymer ?
#
loop_
_entity_poly.entity_id
_entity_poly.type
_entity_poly.pdbx_seq_one_letter_code
_entity_poly.pdbx_strand_id
1 'polypeptide(L)'
;MKLLQTFILFIGFQFISAQILIVEFDVQSQKDNGKVFLRLKNDQNEIVRESIIPVENKKATIRFTDLSAGSYSVEAFHDQNNNGKLDTNPFGIPKEPYGFSNNVRGNFGPPDFELTLFQVSGMTATKIKIVLR
;
A
#
# COMPACT_ATOMS: atom_id res chain seq x y z
N MET A 1 55.54 -31.69 -0.33
CA MET A 1 54.47 -31.38 -1.26
C MET A 1 53.35 -30.66 -0.47
N LYS A 2 53.21 -29.34 -0.62
CA LYS A 2 52.16 -28.56 0.03
C LYS A 2 51.00 -28.46 -0.98
N LEU A 3 49.85 -29.10 -0.70
CA LEU A 3 48.64 -28.88 -1.47
C LEU A 3 48.09 -27.48 -1.12
N LEU A 4 48.09 -26.61 -2.11
CA LEU A 4 47.40 -25.32 -2.05
C LEU A 4 45.93 -25.57 -2.32
N GLN A 5 45.08 -25.62 -1.28
CA GLN A 5 43.62 -25.62 -1.45
C GLN A 5 43.19 -24.21 -1.82
N THR A 6 42.86 -24.02 -3.08
CA THR A 6 42.24 -22.80 -3.56
C THR A 6 40.80 -22.78 -3.13
N PHE A 7 40.49 -21.98 -2.14
CA PHE A 7 39.10 -21.74 -1.71
C PHE A 7 38.46 -20.80 -2.70
N ILE A 8 37.62 -21.34 -3.62
CA ILE A 8 36.82 -20.53 -4.51
C ILE A 8 35.61 -20.04 -3.71
N LEU A 9 35.68 -18.76 -3.30
CA LEU A 9 34.54 -18.08 -2.68
C LEU A 9 33.49 -17.82 -3.78
N PHE A 10 32.43 -18.65 -3.81
CA PHE A 10 31.26 -18.41 -4.66
C PHE A 10 30.46 -17.25 -4.04
N ILE A 11 30.71 -16.02 -4.49
CA ILE A 11 29.86 -14.89 -4.19
C ILE A 11 28.60 -15.06 -5.04
N GLY A 12 27.58 -15.65 -4.44
CA GLY A 12 26.26 -15.73 -5.05
C GLY A 12 25.68 -14.32 -5.21
N PHE A 13 25.66 -13.82 -6.43
CA PHE A 13 24.98 -12.57 -6.76
C PHE A 13 23.47 -12.83 -6.63
N GLN A 14 22.90 -12.46 -5.51
CA GLN A 14 21.45 -12.49 -5.31
C GLN A 14 20.87 -11.33 -6.12
N PHE A 15 20.27 -11.64 -7.26
CA PHE A 15 19.44 -10.68 -7.98
C PHE A 15 18.17 -10.43 -7.14
N ILE A 16 18.16 -9.37 -6.36
CA ILE A 16 16.93 -8.89 -5.73
C ILE A 16 16.11 -8.26 -6.85
N SER A 17 15.14 -9.01 -7.37
CA SER A 17 14.21 -8.50 -8.35
C SER A 17 13.26 -7.52 -7.67
N ALA A 18 13.26 -6.25 -8.09
CA ALA A 18 12.31 -5.25 -7.64
C ALA A 18 10.90 -5.64 -8.09
N GLN A 19 9.95 -5.60 -7.16
CA GLN A 19 8.55 -5.93 -7.41
C GLN A 19 7.76 -4.70 -7.81
N ILE A 20 6.73 -4.92 -8.61
CA ILE A 20 5.80 -3.88 -9.04
C ILE A 20 4.46 -4.09 -8.35
N LEU A 21 3.97 -3.02 -7.71
CA LEU A 21 2.64 -2.96 -7.13
C LEU A 21 1.86 -1.82 -7.78
N ILE A 22 0.68 -2.11 -8.28
CA ILE A 22 -0.28 -1.13 -8.77
C ILE A 22 -1.48 -1.11 -7.82
N VAL A 23 -1.77 0.05 -7.25
CA VAL A 23 -2.95 0.26 -6.40
C VAL A 23 -3.92 1.18 -7.12
N GLU A 24 -5.11 0.66 -7.36
CA GLU A 24 -6.23 1.41 -7.94
C GLU A 24 -7.25 1.71 -6.85
N PHE A 25 -7.67 2.96 -6.76
CA PHE A 25 -8.72 3.41 -5.85
C PHE A 25 -9.99 3.72 -6.63
N ASP A 26 -11.10 3.22 -6.12
CA ASP A 26 -12.46 3.58 -6.52
C ASP A 26 -13.06 4.43 -5.41
N VAL A 27 -13.29 5.71 -5.68
CA VAL A 27 -13.73 6.67 -4.66
C VAL A 27 -15.24 6.80 -4.70
N GLN A 28 -15.91 6.25 -3.70
CA GLN A 28 -17.37 6.34 -3.54
C GLN A 28 -17.74 7.64 -2.81
N SER A 29 -17.54 8.75 -3.49
CA SER A 29 -17.87 10.09 -3.00
C SER A 29 -18.72 10.82 -4.04
N GLN A 30 -19.52 11.78 -3.60
CA GLN A 30 -20.19 12.71 -4.51
C GLN A 30 -19.20 13.76 -5.07
N LYS A 31 -18.08 13.97 -4.39
CA LYS A 31 -17.04 14.88 -4.83
C LYS A 31 -16.05 14.14 -5.73
N ASP A 32 -15.77 14.74 -6.87
CA ASP A 32 -14.85 14.22 -7.89
C ASP A 32 -13.50 14.98 -7.89
N ASN A 33 -13.16 15.57 -6.78
CA ASN A 33 -11.94 16.33 -6.56
C ASN A 33 -11.26 15.86 -5.26
N GLY A 34 -10.18 16.52 -4.91
CA GLY A 34 -9.40 16.17 -3.72
C GLY A 34 -8.29 15.18 -4.06
N LYS A 35 -7.77 14.53 -3.04
CA LYS A 35 -6.60 13.68 -3.13
C LYS A 35 -6.80 12.43 -2.30
N VAL A 36 -6.25 11.31 -2.75
CA VAL A 36 -6.10 10.10 -1.94
C VAL A 36 -4.77 10.17 -1.23
N PHE A 37 -4.80 10.09 0.09
CA PHE A 37 -3.62 9.82 0.93
C PHE A 37 -3.49 8.33 1.13
N LEU A 38 -2.32 7.78 0.80
CA LEU A 38 -2.01 6.37 0.91
C LEU A 38 -0.81 6.16 1.85
N ARG A 39 -0.92 5.17 2.70
CA ARG A 39 0.22 4.56 3.41
C ARG A 39 0.34 3.09 3.01
N LEU A 40 1.51 2.74 2.53
CA LEU A 40 1.91 1.35 2.32
C LEU A 40 2.75 0.90 3.50
N LYS A 41 2.35 -0.18 4.13
CA LYS A 41 3.03 -0.76 5.30
C LYS A 41 3.55 -2.15 4.97
N ASN A 42 4.64 -2.54 5.64
CA ASN A 42 5.15 -3.91 5.62
C ASN A 42 4.38 -4.82 6.60
N ASP A 43 4.75 -6.07 6.70
CA ASP A 43 4.12 -7.07 7.59
C ASP A 43 4.42 -6.84 9.09
N GLN A 44 5.36 -5.96 9.44
CA GLN A 44 5.58 -5.46 10.79
C GLN A 44 4.74 -4.22 11.14
N ASN A 45 3.79 -3.83 10.27
CA ASN A 45 2.96 -2.62 10.41
C ASN A 45 3.77 -1.30 10.39
N GLU A 46 4.94 -1.32 9.77
CA GLU A 46 5.77 -0.14 9.58
C GLU A 46 5.48 0.52 8.24
N ILE A 47 5.40 1.84 8.22
CA ILE A 47 5.18 2.60 6.98
C ILE A 47 6.45 2.55 6.12
N VAL A 48 6.34 2.00 4.92
CA VAL A 48 7.44 1.92 3.95
C VAL A 48 7.30 2.92 2.82
N ARG A 49 6.08 3.38 2.50
CA ARG A 49 5.80 4.46 1.54
C ARG A 49 4.57 5.25 1.96
N GLU A 50 4.61 6.55 1.71
CA GLU A 50 3.43 7.43 1.74
C GLU A 50 3.31 8.12 0.39
N SER A 51 2.09 8.33 -0.06
CA SER A 51 1.82 9.00 -1.35
C SER A 51 0.53 9.78 -1.31
N ILE A 52 0.50 10.84 -2.10
CA ILE A 52 -0.68 11.69 -2.31
C ILE A 52 -1.00 11.65 -3.80
N ILE A 53 -2.21 11.23 -4.14
CA ILE A 53 -2.62 10.96 -5.51
C ILE A 53 -3.87 11.80 -5.82
N PRO A 54 -3.88 12.60 -6.90
CA PRO A 54 -5.08 13.35 -7.29
C PRO A 54 -6.21 12.39 -7.67
N VAL A 55 -7.44 12.78 -7.31
CA VAL A 55 -8.65 12.07 -7.73
C VAL A 55 -9.13 12.67 -9.04
N GLU A 56 -9.34 11.80 -10.03
CA GLU A 56 -9.89 12.15 -11.34
C GLU A 56 -10.97 11.13 -11.72
N ASN A 57 -12.15 11.59 -12.07
CA ASN A 57 -13.29 10.73 -12.40
C ASN A 57 -13.56 9.65 -11.34
N LYS A 58 -13.49 10.04 -10.06
CA LYS A 58 -13.67 9.15 -8.90
C LYS A 58 -12.67 8.00 -8.83
N LYS A 59 -11.52 8.17 -9.42
CA LYS A 59 -10.43 7.19 -9.42
C LYS A 59 -9.11 7.83 -9.06
N ALA A 60 -8.23 7.04 -8.47
CA ALA A 60 -6.83 7.36 -8.29
C ALA A 60 -6.01 6.10 -8.49
N THR A 61 -4.82 6.22 -9.06
CA THR A 61 -3.94 5.08 -9.31
C THR A 61 -2.51 5.44 -9.01
N ILE A 62 -1.79 4.54 -8.37
CA ILE A 62 -0.35 4.67 -8.13
C ILE A 62 0.37 3.37 -8.47
N ARG A 63 1.62 3.51 -8.92
CA ARG A 63 2.52 2.40 -9.25
C ARG A 63 3.81 2.53 -8.44
N PHE A 64 4.13 1.50 -7.67
CA PHE A 64 5.42 1.32 -7.02
C PHE A 64 6.24 0.31 -7.80
N THR A 65 7.50 0.62 -8.10
CA THR A 65 8.38 -0.20 -8.97
C THR A 65 9.62 -0.74 -8.26
N ASP A 66 9.78 -0.43 -6.98
CA ASP A 66 11.00 -0.65 -6.21
C ASP A 66 10.76 -1.41 -4.89
N LEU A 67 9.68 -2.19 -4.83
CA LEU A 67 9.35 -2.96 -3.64
C LEU A 67 10.13 -4.28 -3.59
N SER A 68 10.44 -4.75 -2.39
CA SER A 68 10.88 -6.12 -2.16
C SER A 68 9.68 -7.07 -2.19
N ALA A 69 9.90 -8.33 -2.56
CA ALA A 69 8.86 -9.36 -2.39
C ALA A 69 8.49 -9.50 -0.91
N GLY A 70 7.22 -9.59 -0.61
CA GLY A 70 6.74 -9.71 0.76
C GLY A 70 5.26 -9.39 0.93
N SER A 71 4.83 -9.37 2.19
CA SER A 71 3.48 -8.99 2.58
C SER A 71 3.39 -7.50 2.86
N TYR A 72 2.34 -6.89 2.37
CA TYR A 72 2.08 -5.46 2.53
C TYR A 72 0.62 -5.21 2.89
N SER A 73 0.38 -4.05 3.46
CA SER A 73 -0.94 -3.50 3.76
C SER A 73 -1.04 -2.09 3.19
N VAL A 74 -2.21 -1.72 2.71
CA VAL A 74 -2.52 -0.34 2.31
C VAL A 74 -3.66 0.18 3.17
N GLU A 75 -3.47 1.38 3.71
CA GLU A 75 -4.53 2.21 4.27
C GLU A 75 -4.61 3.52 3.49
N ALA A 76 -5.80 4.01 3.22
CA ALA A 76 -5.99 5.23 2.45
C ALA A 76 -7.29 5.95 2.81
N PHE A 77 -7.30 7.25 2.56
CA PHE A 77 -8.52 8.07 2.65
C PHE A 77 -8.57 9.12 1.54
N HIS A 78 -9.79 9.55 1.21
CA HIS A 78 -10.03 10.62 0.26
C HIS A 78 -10.18 11.96 0.97
N ASP A 79 -9.13 12.76 0.97
CA ASP A 79 -9.12 14.12 1.49
C ASP A 79 -9.90 15.04 0.54
N GLN A 80 -11.15 15.28 0.87
CA GLN A 80 -12.10 16.03 0.03
C GLN A 80 -11.92 17.54 0.11
N ASN A 81 -11.39 18.04 1.22
CA ASN A 81 -11.22 19.47 1.49
C ASN A 81 -9.75 19.92 1.41
N ASN A 82 -8.84 19.01 1.07
CA ASN A 82 -7.40 19.28 0.94
C ASN A 82 -6.73 19.83 2.22
N ASN A 83 -7.17 19.37 3.39
CA ASN A 83 -6.58 19.78 4.67
C ASN A 83 -5.43 18.87 5.14
N GLY A 84 -5.17 17.77 4.42
CA GLY A 84 -4.04 16.86 4.66
C GLY A 84 -4.27 15.87 5.79
N LYS A 85 -5.48 15.72 6.30
CA LYS A 85 -5.83 14.79 7.38
C LYS A 85 -7.21 14.19 7.16
N LEU A 86 -7.43 13.01 7.74
CA LEU A 86 -8.74 12.38 7.78
C LEU A 86 -9.63 13.13 8.79
N ASP A 87 -10.66 13.78 8.29
CA ASP A 87 -11.63 14.47 9.14
C ASP A 87 -12.55 13.48 9.84
N THR A 88 -12.78 13.70 11.12
CA THR A 88 -13.62 12.89 11.96
C THR A 88 -14.67 13.74 12.68
N ASN A 89 -15.75 13.10 13.11
CA ASN A 89 -16.69 13.71 14.02
C ASN A 89 -16.15 13.73 15.48
N PRO A 90 -16.85 14.37 16.45
CA PRO A 90 -16.40 14.38 17.84
C PRO A 90 -16.24 13.00 18.49
N PHE A 91 -16.85 11.96 17.92
CA PHE A 91 -16.75 10.56 18.39
C PHE A 91 -15.63 9.77 17.70
N GLY A 92 -14.81 10.43 16.85
CA GLY A 92 -13.72 9.80 16.12
C GLY A 92 -14.14 9.01 14.87
N ILE A 93 -15.40 9.13 14.44
CA ILE A 93 -15.90 8.46 13.24
C ILE A 93 -15.47 9.27 11.99
N PRO A 94 -14.82 8.65 11.00
CA PRO A 94 -14.42 9.33 9.77
C PRO A 94 -15.60 9.96 9.04
N LYS A 95 -15.41 11.19 8.57
CA LYS A 95 -16.35 11.94 7.73
C LYS A 95 -16.02 11.84 6.25
N GLU A 96 -14.80 11.46 5.94
CA GLU A 96 -14.29 11.31 4.57
C GLU A 96 -14.18 9.84 4.21
N PRO A 97 -14.34 9.48 2.93
CA PRO A 97 -14.19 8.11 2.46
C PRO A 97 -12.81 7.55 2.80
N TYR A 98 -12.77 6.34 3.30
CA TYR A 98 -11.53 5.63 3.64
C TYR A 98 -11.63 4.15 3.29
N GLY A 99 -10.50 3.48 3.26
CA GLY A 99 -10.45 2.05 2.97
C GLY A 99 -9.10 1.43 3.24
N PHE A 100 -9.09 0.11 3.21
CA PHE A 100 -7.92 -0.73 3.43
C PHE A 100 -7.79 -1.76 2.32
N SER A 101 -6.58 -2.28 2.11
CA SER A 101 -6.36 -3.43 1.23
C SER A 101 -7.28 -4.59 1.60
N ASN A 102 -7.57 -5.45 0.63
CA ASN A 102 -8.57 -6.52 0.70
C ASN A 102 -10.02 -6.02 0.94
N ASN A 103 -10.23 -4.69 0.94
CA ASN A 103 -11.53 -4.05 1.21
C ASN A 103 -12.17 -4.46 2.54
N VAL A 104 -11.35 -4.86 3.52
CA VAL A 104 -11.81 -5.20 4.87
C VAL A 104 -12.16 -3.94 5.64
N ARG A 105 -13.09 -4.07 6.58
CA ARG A 105 -13.53 -2.99 7.46
C ARG A 105 -13.68 -3.51 8.87
N GLY A 106 -13.37 -2.66 9.84
CA GLY A 106 -13.65 -2.92 11.24
C GLY A 106 -15.09 -2.56 11.62
N ASN A 107 -15.57 -3.08 12.73
CA ASN A 107 -16.92 -2.80 13.22
C ASN A 107 -17.00 -1.47 14.01
N PHE A 108 -15.99 -1.18 14.85
CA PHE A 108 -15.93 0.02 15.70
C PHE A 108 -14.56 0.69 15.62
N GLY A 109 -13.90 0.65 14.47
CA GLY A 109 -12.58 1.20 14.25
C GLY A 109 -11.92 0.55 13.04
N PRO A 110 -10.58 0.68 12.91
CA PRO A 110 -9.85 0.00 11.84
C PRO A 110 -10.01 -1.52 11.94
N PRO A 111 -9.93 -2.24 10.81
CA PRO A 111 -9.90 -3.70 10.83
C PRO A 111 -8.61 -4.23 11.48
N ASP A 112 -8.62 -5.52 11.84
CA ASP A 112 -7.41 -6.19 12.27
C ASP A 112 -6.36 -6.12 11.15
N PHE A 113 -5.13 -5.80 11.51
CA PHE A 113 -4.05 -5.54 10.57
C PHE A 113 -3.78 -6.74 9.65
N GLU A 114 -3.80 -7.95 10.21
CA GLU A 114 -3.56 -9.19 9.47
C GLU A 114 -4.53 -9.40 8.32
N LEU A 115 -5.78 -8.93 8.45
CA LEU A 115 -6.80 -9.02 7.41
C LEU A 115 -6.52 -8.09 6.22
N THR A 116 -5.69 -7.07 6.41
CA THR A 116 -5.31 -6.12 5.36
C THR A 116 -4.11 -6.57 4.53
N LEU A 117 -3.40 -7.61 4.97
CA LEU A 117 -2.18 -8.08 4.33
C LEU A 117 -2.46 -8.76 2.97
N PHE A 118 -1.63 -8.44 1.99
CA PHE A 118 -1.60 -9.06 0.67
C PHE A 118 -0.16 -9.31 0.24
N GLN A 119 0.04 -10.26 -0.68
CA GLN A 119 1.37 -10.62 -1.17
C GLN A 119 1.76 -9.80 -2.40
N VAL A 120 3.01 -9.32 -2.40
CA VAL A 120 3.66 -8.75 -3.58
C VAL A 120 4.84 -9.64 -3.92
N SER A 121 4.74 -10.36 -5.03
CA SER A 121 5.79 -11.30 -5.47
C SER A 121 5.59 -11.68 -6.93
N GLY A 122 6.63 -12.28 -7.52
CA GLY A 122 6.59 -12.85 -8.86
C GLY A 122 7.21 -11.95 -9.93
N MET A 123 7.06 -12.34 -11.18
CA MET A 123 7.66 -11.67 -12.34
C MET A 123 6.72 -10.63 -12.99
N THR A 124 5.46 -10.61 -12.58
CA THR A 124 4.43 -9.69 -13.06
C THR A 124 4.02 -8.71 -11.98
N ALA A 125 3.46 -7.56 -12.39
CA ALA A 125 2.95 -6.59 -11.44
C ALA A 125 1.79 -7.17 -10.60
N THR A 126 1.85 -6.99 -9.29
CA THR A 126 0.72 -7.20 -8.40
C THR A 126 -0.24 -6.02 -8.53
N LYS A 127 -1.51 -6.29 -8.75
CA LYS A 127 -2.55 -5.27 -8.90
C LYS A 127 -3.63 -5.48 -7.87
N ILE A 128 -3.93 -4.43 -7.10
CA ILE A 128 -5.01 -4.43 -6.12
C ILE A 128 -5.95 -3.26 -6.36
N LYS A 129 -7.21 -3.45 -5.99
CA LYS A 129 -8.24 -2.41 -6.04
C LYS A 129 -8.84 -2.19 -4.67
N ILE A 130 -8.88 -0.93 -4.24
CA ILE A 130 -9.41 -0.51 -2.95
C ILE A 130 -10.57 0.45 -3.18
N VAL A 131 -11.69 0.18 -2.52
CA VAL A 131 -12.86 1.05 -2.53
C VAL A 131 -12.83 1.96 -1.31
N LEU A 132 -12.77 3.28 -1.55
CA LEU A 132 -12.87 4.30 -0.50
C LEU A 132 -14.34 4.72 -0.35
N ARG A 133 -14.91 4.50 0.84
CA ARG A 133 -16.33 4.79 1.16
C ARG A 133 -16.53 5.18 2.62
#